data_39c37622bb4886edb9101f0102ad387d
#
_entry.id   39c37622bb4886edb9101f0102ad387d
#
_cell.length_a   1.000
_cell.length_b   1.000
_cell.length_c   1.000
_cell.angle_alpha   90.00
_cell.angle_beta   90.00
_cell.angle_gamma   90.00
#
_symmetry.space_group_name_H-M   'P 1'
#
loop_
_entity.id
_entity.type
_entity.pdbx_description
1 polymer ?
#
loop_
_entity_poly.entity_id
_entity_poly.type
_entity_poly.pdbx_seq_one_letter_code
_entity_poly.pdbx_strand_id
1 'polypeptide(L)'
;GSVPRSAGAFMPMGKAEPADGGYLVDGRWSFASGIRHSHWLSAGSIVVKDGKTTDEYIRVVFPTSEAVIHDNWDVAGLKGTGSCDFSVSDLFVPQGFSYPRAAAEPKRGGPLYRLGWPGFVAYEHSAFALGVGRRALDTIVGEAGAKIRGTQPSRLASRPSFQKSVGECDLRLRAARALVIQLLKEAWEQANHGIIPGPQLQGEMRSSATFATSVALDVVLEAVFRTGIR
;
A
#
# COMPACT_ATOMS: atom_id res chain seq x y z
N GLY A 1 -23.65 -1.81 -18.00
CA GLY A 1 -23.46 -2.71 -16.87
C GLY A 1 -22.66 -2.02 -15.76
N SER A 2 -22.87 -2.40 -14.52
CA SER A 2 -22.11 -1.87 -13.39
C SER A 2 -20.65 -2.31 -13.48
N VAL A 3 -19.71 -1.42 -13.14
CA VAL A 3 -18.30 -1.77 -13.04
C VAL A 3 -18.12 -2.78 -11.90
N PRO A 4 -17.51 -3.96 -12.14
CA PRO A 4 -17.27 -4.94 -11.08
C PRO A 4 -16.29 -4.37 -10.05
N ARG A 5 -16.65 -4.49 -8.78
CA ARG A 5 -15.79 -4.14 -7.65
C ARG A 5 -15.05 -5.38 -7.16
N SER A 6 -13.77 -5.25 -6.87
CA SER A 6 -12.98 -6.36 -6.33
C SER A 6 -12.26 -5.95 -5.05
N ALA A 7 -12.08 -6.90 -4.16
CA ALA A 7 -11.18 -6.83 -3.03
C ALA A 7 -10.16 -7.98 -3.13
N GLY A 8 -9.15 -8.00 -2.27
CA GLY A 8 -8.22 -9.12 -2.28
C GLY A 8 -7.06 -8.97 -1.32
N ALA A 9 -6.34 -10.06 -1.17
CA ALA A 9 -5.14 -10.15 -0.38
C ALA A 9 -3.96 -10.62 -1.25
N PHE A 10 -2.84 -9.92 -1.14
CA PHE A 10 -1.68 -10.15 -2.02
C PHE A 10 -0.73 -11.22 -1.52
N MET A 11 -0.71 -11.47 -0.21
CA MET A 11 0.15 -12.48 0.37
C MET A 11 -0.28 -13.87 -0.08
N PRO A 12 0.66 -14.75 -0.44
CA PRO A 12 0.36 -16.10 -0.92
C PRO A 12 0.05 -17.04 0.26
N MET A 13 -1.04 -16.78 0.96
CA MET A 13 -1.46 -17.53 2.14
C MET A 13 -2.31 -18.76 1.78
N GLY A 14 -2.79 -18.85 0.55
CA GLY A 14 -3.54 -20.01 0.08
C GLY A 14 -2.66 -21.03 -0.61
N LYS A 15 -3.23 -22.22 -0.77
CA LYS A 15 -2.71 -23.32 -1.56
C LYS A 15 -3.56 -23.47 -2.81
N ALA A 16 -2.94 -23.77 -3.93
CA ALA A 16 -3.61 -24.04 -5.19
C ALA A 16 -3.06 -25.36 -5.77
N GLU A 17 -3.88 -26.39 -5.77
CA GLU A 17 -3.53 -27.69 -6.33
C GLU A 17 -4.01 -27.75 -7.79
N PRO A 18 -3.15 -28.09 -8.76
CA PRO A 18 -3.56 -28.24 -10.16
C PRO A 18 -4.66 -29.30 -10.28
N ALA A 19 -5.73 -28.93 -10.99
CA ALA A 19 -6.84 -29.81 -11.34
C ALA A 19 -7.15 -29.66 -12.83
N ASP A 20 -7.93 -30.58 -13.38
CA ASP A 20 -8.30 -30.50 -14.80
C ASP A 20 -9.03 -29.19 -15.11
N GLY A 21 -8.45 -28.40 -16.00
CA GLY A 21 -8.97 -27.09 -16.40
C GLY A 21 -8.77 -25.94 -15.41
N GLY A 22 -8.03 -26.12 -14.29
CA GLY A 22 -7.84 -25.07 -13.30
C GLY A 22 -7.07 -25.48 -12.05
N TYR A 23 -7.53 -24.98 -10.90
CA TYR A 23 -6.95 -25.25 -9.59
C TYR A 23 -8.03 -25.48 -8.53
N LEU A 24 -7.78 -26.39 -7.61
CA LEU A 24 -8.49 -26.46 -6.32
C LEU A 24 -7.76 -25.55 -5.33
N VAL A 25 -8.49 -24.65 -4.69
CA VAL A 25 -7.93 -23.59 -3.86
C VAL A 25 -8.44 -23.69 -2.45
N ASP A 26 -7.51 -23.73 -1.51
CA ASP A 26 -7.74 -23.67 -0.07
C ASP A 26 -6.95 -22.52 0.54
N GLY A 27 -7.53 -21.85 1.52
CA GLY A 27 -6.79 -20.86 2.28
C GLY A 27 -7.63 -19.91 3.09
N ARG A 28 -6.91 -19.14 3.89
CA ARG A 28 -7.43 -17.98 4.62
C ARG A 28 -6.50 -16.80 4.41
N TRP A 29 -7.08 -15.66 4.07
CA TRP A 29 -6.35 -14.43 3.79
C TRP A 29 -6.87 -13.30 4.67
N SER A 30 -5.95 -12.45 5.11
CA SER A 30 -6.28 -11.29 5.94
C SER A 30 -6.19 -9.99 5.15
N PHE A 31 -6.81 -8.94 5.69
CA PHE A 31 -6.76 -7.57 5.19
C PHE A 31 -7.40 -7.34 3.81
N ALA A 32 -8.54 -7.98 3.54
CA ALA A 32 -9.30 -7.76 2.32
C ALA A 32 -10.13 -6.48 2.39
N SER A 33 -9.48 -5.32 2.26
CA SER A 33 -10.17 -4.02 2.33
C SER A 33 -11.30 -3.91 1.32
N GLY A 34 -12.49 -3.51 1.79
CA GLY A 34 -13.67 -3.36 0.95
C GLY A 34 -14.41 -4.66 0.62
N ILE A 35 -14.07 -5.78 1.23
CA ILE A 35 -14.62 -7.10 0.92
C ILE A 35 -16.15 -7.15 0.99
N ARG A 36 -16.76 -6.46 1.95
CA ARG A 36 -18.22 -6.50 2.17
C ARG A 36 -19.05 -5.89 1.04
N HIS A 37 -18.45 -5.14 0.14
CA HIS A 37 -19.10 -4.56 -1.03
C HIS A 37 -18.40 -4.89 -2.34
N SER A 38 -17.55 -5.89 -2.34
CA SER A 38 -16.92 -6.43 -3.54
C SER A 38 -17.77 -7.53 -4.18
N HIS A 39 -17.66 -7.66 -5.49
CA HIS A 39 -18.30 -8.74 -6.26
C HIS A 39 -17.32 -9.89 -6.51
N TRP A 40 -16.03 -9.56 -6.52
CA TRP A 40 -14.92 -10.47 -6.82
C TRP A 40 -13.84 -10.37 -5.77
N LEU A 41 -13.21 -11.49 -5.49
CA LEU A 41 -12.01 -11.58 -4.66
C LEU A 41 -10.82 -12.01 -5.49
N SER A 42 -9.65 -11.50 -5.11
CA SER A 42 -8.38 -11.90 -5.67
C SER A 42 -7.46 -12.35 -4.54
N ALA A 43 -6.97 -13.58 -4.60
CA ALA A 43 -6.21 -14.22 -3.54
C ALA A 43 -4.86 -14.73 -4.03
N GLY A 44 -3.79 -14.43 -3.27
CA GLY A 44 -2.47 -14.98 -3.53
C GLY A 44 -2.37 -16.42 -3.03
N SER A 45 -1.86 -17.33 -3.86
CA SER A 45 -1.73 -18.75 -3.52
C SER A 45 -0.40 -19.31 -3.98
N ILE A 46 0.12 -20.32 -3.23
CA ILE A 46 1.28 -21.12 -3.60
C ILE A 46 0.77 -22.36 -4.33
N VAL A 47 1.37 -22.69 -5.45
CA VAL A 47 1.04 -23.92 -6.16
C VAL A 47 1.60 -25.11 -5.39
N VAL A 48 0.75 -26.12 -5.17
CA VAL A 48 1.10 -27.38 -4.49
C VAL A 48 1.01 -28.51 -5.52
N LYS A 49 2.10 -29.29 -5.69
CA LYS A 49 2.15 -30.46 -6.57
C LYS A 49 2.59 -31.67 -5.74
N ASP A 50 1.87 -32.76 -5.84
CA ASP A 50 2.14 -34.00 -5.11
C ASP A 50 2.30 -33.78 -3.59
N GLY A 51 1.44 -32.94 -3.01
CA GLY A 51 1.44 -32.60 -1.59
C GLY A 51 2.59 -31.68 -1.14
N LYS A 52 3.44 -31.19 -2.08
CA LYS A 52 4.59 -30.32 -1.77
C LYS A 52 4.37 -28.92 -2.34
N THR A 53 4.71 -27.92 -1.54
CA THR A 53 4.74 -26.51 -2.01
C THR A 53 5.85 -26.32 -3.04
N THR A 54 5.55 -25.55 -4.08
CA THR A 54 6.52 -25.15 -5.12
C THR A 54 6.91 -23.70 -4.94
N ASP A 55 7.82 -23.20 -5.78
CA ASP A 55 8.17 -21.78 -5.87
C ASP A 55 7.21 -21.00 -6.78
N GLU A 56 6.14 -21.64 -7.27
CA GLU A 56 5.16 -21.00 -8.13
C GLU A 56 4.11 -20.28 -7.30
N TYR A 57 4.01 -18.96 -7.50
CA TYR A 57 3.00 -18.09 -6.89
C TYR A 57 2.01 -17.66 -7.95
N ILE A 58 0.74 -17.90 -7.70
CA ILE A 58 -0.36 -17.49 -8.58
C ILE A 58 -1.33 -16.58 -7.82
N ARG A 59 -2.08 -15.84 -8.59
CA ARG A 59 -3.28 -15.17 -8.13
C ARG A 59 -4.47 -15.87 -8.73
N VAL A 60 -5.43 -16.14 -7.88
CA VAL A 60 -6.73 -16.67 -8.27
C VAL A 60 -7.80 -15.60 -8.07
N VAL A 61 -8.79 -15.60 -8.93
CA VAL A 61 -9.92 -14.64 -8.89
C VAL A 61 -11.22 -15.44 -8.90
N PHE A 62 -12.11 -15.12 -7.97
CA PHE A 62 -13.39 -15.83 -7.83
C PHE A 62 -14.48 -14.89 -7.27
N PRO A 63 -15.78 -15.23 -7.41
CA PRO A 63 -16.87 -14.45 -6.84
C PRO A 63 -16.78 -14.37 -5.31
N THR A 64 -17.10 -13.22 -4.74
CA THR A 64 -17.11 -13.05 -3.27
C THR A 64 -18.09 -13.99 -2.58
N SER A 65 -19.16 -14.41 -3.27
CA SER A 65 -20.14 -15.38 -2.76
C SER A 65 -19.57 -16.77 -2.46
N GLU A 66 -18.44 -17.12 -3.06
CA GLU A 66 -17.75 -18.42 -2.81
C GLU A 66 -16.90 -18.41 -1.55
N ALA A 67 -16.71 -17.26 -0.90
CA ALA A 67 -15.89 -17.13 0.28
C ALA A 67 -16.68 -16.99 1.57
N VAL A 68 -16.14 -17.53 2.65
CA VAL A 68 -16.59 -17.21 4.00
C VAL A 68 -15.87 -15.97 4.47
N ILE A 69 -16.61 -14.89 4.73
CA ILE A 69 -16.08 -13.65 5.29
C ILE A 69 -16.11 -13.73 6.81
N HIS A 70 -14.97 -13.52 7.44
CA HIS A 70 -14.84 -13.51 8.91
C HIS A 70 -15.00 -12.09 9.43
N ASP A 71 -15.92 -11.87 10.39
CA ASP A 71 -16.16 -10.55 10.97
C ASP A 71 -15.15 -10.26 12.09
N ASN A 72 -13.91 -9.98 11.71
CA ASN A 72 -12.77 -9.82 12.61
C ASN A 72 -12.04 -8.48 12.45
N TRP A 73 -12.68 -7.46 11.81
CA TRP A 73 -12.07 -6.15 11.64
C TRP A 73 -12.39 -5.23 12.82
N ASP A 74 -11.67 -5.41 13.93
CA ASP A 74 -11.75 -4.55 15.12
C ASP A 74 -10.41 -3.81 15.33
N VAL A 75 -10.37 -2.52 14.97
CA VAL A 75 -9.16 -1.72 14.90
C VAL A 75 -9.36 -0.32 15.45
N ALA A 76 -8.29 0.30 15.95
CA ALA A 76 -8.32 1.66 16.47
C ALA A 76 -8.54 2.72 15.37
N GLY A 77 -7.99 2.49 14.17
CA GLY A 77 -8.11 3.37 13.00
C GLY A 77 -8.47 2.60 11.75
N LEU A 78 -8.79 3.29 10.65
CA LEU A 78 -9.18 2.68 9.38
C LEU A 78 -10.39 1.73 9.46
N LYS A 79 -11.29 1.93 10.42
CA LYS A 79 -12.48 1.08 10.63
C LYS A 79 -13.34 0.94 9.37
N GLY A 80 -13.49 2.03 8.62
CA GLY A 80 -14.32 2.07 7.41
C GLY A 80 -13.83 1.22 6.26
N THR A 81 -12.59 0.71 6.28
CA THR A 81 -12.08 -0.20 5.24
C THR A 81 -12.72 -1.58 5.31
N GLY A 82 -13.20 -2.00 6.50
CA GLY A 82 -13.79 -3.32 6.70
C GLY A 82 -12.90 -4.45 6.20
N SER A 83 -11.59 -4.38 6.53
CA SER A 83 -10.54 -5.27 5.99
C SER A 83 -10.60 -6.65 6.64
N CYS A 84 -11.78 -7.27 6.60
CA CYS A 84 -12.02 -8.59 7.18
C CYS A 84 -11.16 -9.67 6.50
N ASP A 85 -10.91 -10.75 7.24
CA ASP A 85 -10.39 -11.97 6.68
C ASP A 85 -11.46 -12.67 5.83
N PHE A 86 -11.00 -13.51 4.93
CA PHE A 86 -11.86 -14.45 4.20
C PHE A 86 -11.16 -15.79 4.00
N SER A 87 -11.94 -16.83 3.80
CA SER A 87 -11.44 -18.18 3.53
C SER A 87 -12.28 -18.88 2.48
N VAL A 88 -11.64 -19.82 1.79
CA VAL A 88 -12.28 -20.81 0.93
C VAL A 88 -11.71 -22.20 1.22
N SER A 89 -12.48 -23.23 0.95
CA SER A 89 -12.07 -24.62 1.02
C SER A 89 -12.55 -25.34 -0.22
N ASP A 90 -11.67 -26.17 -0.82
CA ASP A 90 -11.94 -26.99 -2.01
C ASP A 90 -12.58 -26.20 -3.17
N LEU A 91 -12.24 -24.91 -3.30
CA LEU A 91 -12.82 -24.06 -4.34
C LEU A 91 -12.14 -24.30 -5.68
N PHE A 92 -12.91 -24.78 -6.67
CA PHE A 92 -12.39 -24.88 -8.03
C PHE A 92 -12.36 -23.49 -8.71
N VAL A 93 -11.17 -23.10 -9.15
CA VAL A 93 -10.96 -21.86 -9.91
C VAL A 93 -10.47 -22.22 -11.31
N PRO A 94 -11.24 -21.90 -12.37
CA PRO A 94 -10.85 -22.17 -13.74
C PRO A 94 -9.53 -21.46 -14.12
N GLN A 95 -8.74 -22.08 -15.00
CA GLN A 95 -7.45 -21.55 -15.48
C GLN A 95 -7.52 -20.10 -15.95
N GLY A 96 -8.62 -19.70 -16.62
CA GLY A 96 -8.82 -18.34 -17.10
C GLY A 96 -8.98 -17.28 -16.00
N PHE A 97 -9.21 -17.70 -14.75
CA PHE A 97 -9.30 -16.85 -13.56
C PHE A 97 -8.08 -16.97 -12.66
N SER A 98 -6.99 -17.46 -13.19
CA SER A 98 -5.70 -17.50 -12.51
C SER A 98 -4.59 -16.89 -13.36
N TYR A 99 -3.58 -16.32 -12.71
CA TYR A 99 -2.40 -15.79 -13.39
C TYR A 99 -1.16 -15.80 -12.48
N PRO A 100 0.05 -15.95 -13.05
CA PRO A 100 1.29 -15.91 -12.29
C PRO A 100 1.45 -14.55 -11.58
N ARG A 101 1.93 -14.56 -10.35
CA ARG A 101 2.24 -13.31 -9.63
C ARG A 101 3.28 -12.45 -10.35
N ALA A 102 4.28 -13.09 -10.93
CA ALA A 102 5.28 -12.47 -11.77
C ALA A 102 4.79 -12.46 -13.23
N ALA A 103 3.68 -11.77 -13.50
CA ALA A 103 3.26 -11.55 -14.88
C ALA A 103 4.35 -10.73 -15.59
N ALA A 104 5.07 -11.36 -16.51
CA ALA A 104 6.26 -10.80 -17.11
C ALA A 104 5.94 -9.60 -18.03
N GLU A 105 4.79 -9.60 -18.70
CA GLU A 105 4.42 -8.51 -19.59
C GLU A 105 2.93 -8.15 -19.51
N PRO A 106 2.60 -6.86 -19.46
CA PRO A 106 1.22 -6.42 -19.50
C PRO A 106 0.62 -6.70 -20.89
N LYS A 107 -0.47 -7.43 -20.94
CA LYS A 107 -1.18 -7.76 -22.19
C LYS A 107 -2.06 -6.62 -22.69
N ARG A 108 -2.38 -5.65 -21.85
CA ARG A 108 -3.23 -4.48 -22.15
C ARG A 108 -2.77 -3.27 -21.37
N GLY A 109 -3.17 -2.09 -21.83
CA GLY A 109 -2.90 -0.83 -21.17
C GLY A 109 -1.63 -0.13 -21.66
N GLY A 110 -1.34 1.01 -21.04
CA GLY A 110 -0.21 1.87 -21.36
C GLY A 110 1.01 1.65 -20.47
N PRO A 111 1.92 2.62 -20.42
CA PRO A 111 3.18 2.57 -19.66
C PRO A 111 2.99 2.28 -18.15
N LEU A 112 1.88 2.68 -17.58
CA LEU A 112 1.57 2.44 -16.15
C LEU A 112 1.69 0.96 -15.77
N TYR A 113 1.24 0.07 -16.64
CA TYR A 113 1.28 -1.38 -16.39
C TYR A 113 2.67 -1.99 -16.55
N ARG A 114 3.64 -1.21 -17.06
CA ARG A 114 5.06 -1.61 -17.19
C ARG A 114 5.93 -1.18 -16.01
N LEU A 115 5.39 -0.40 -15.06
CA LEU A 115 6.18 0.05 -13.90
C LEU A 115 6.67 -1.09 -12.99
N GLY A 116 6.14 -2.30 -13.14
CA GLY A 116 6.43 -3.43 -12.28
C GLY A 116 5.69 -3.36 -10.93
N TRP A 117 5.53 -4.51 -10.31
CA TRP A 117 4.71 -4.63 -9.11
C TRP A 117 5.23 -3.82 -7.91
N PRO A 118 6.51 -3.92 -7.48
CA PRO A 118 6.99 -3.16 -6.33
C PRO A 118 6.92 -1.65 -6.56
N GLY A 119 7.26 -1.20 -7.77
CA GLY A 119 7.24 0.20 -8.14
C GLY A 119 5.82 0.78 -8.19
N PHE A 120 4.87 0.03 -8.73
CA PHE A 120 3.49 0.47 -8.82
C PHE A 120 2.86 0.73 -7.44
N VAL A 121 3.11 -0.14 -6.46
CA VAL A 121 2.55 -0.01 -5.11
C VAL A 121 3.31 0.98 -4.25
N ALA A 122 4.62 1.09 -4.44
CA ALA A 122 5.49 1.90 -3.58
C ALA A 122 5.12 3.39 -3.58
N TYR A 123 4.80 3.97 -4.73
CA TYR A 123 4.50 5.40 -4.80
C TYR A 123 3.15 5.78 -4.17
N GLU A 124 2.16 4.88 -4.18
CA GLU A 124 0.87 5.13 -3.52
C GLU A 124 1.06 5.28 -2.02
N HIS A 125 1.83 4.39 -1.41
CA HIS A 125 2.14 4.45 0.02
C HIS A 125 2.95 5.70 0.37
N SER A 126 3.95 6.06 -0.44
CA SER A 126 4.74 7.26 -0.21
C SER A 126 3.93 8.54 -0.36
N ALA A 127 3.03 8.60 -1.34
CA ALA A 127 2.15 9.76 -1.56
C ALA A 127 1.21 9.97 -0.37
N PHE A 128 0.61 8.89 0.13
CA PHE A 128 -0.22 8.92 1.34
C PHE A 128 0.58 9.41 2.56
N ALA A 129 1.73 8.80 2.84
CA ALA A 129 2.55 9.14 3.99
C ALA A 129 3.02 10.60 3.97
N LEU A 130 3.54 11.07 2.83
CA LEU A 130 3.96 12.46 2.64
C LEU A 130 2.79 13.43 2.80
N GLY A 131 1.60 13.07 2.33
CA GLY A 131 0.37 13.86 2.52
C GLY A 131 0.00 14.01 3.99
N VAL A 132 0.06 12.92 4.77
CA VAL A 132 -0.18 12.93 6.22
C VAL A 132 0.86 13.79 6.95
N GLY A 133 2.15 13.60 6.65
CA GLY A 133 3.22 14.40 7.23
C GLY A 133 3.08 15.89 6.92
N ARG A 134 2.74 16.24 5.68
CA ARG A 134 2.47 17.62 5.27
C ARG A 134 1.28 18.20 6.05
N ARG A 135 0.17 17.46 6.13
CA ARG A 135 -1.01 17.92 6.87
C ARG A 135 -0.72 18.17 8.33
N ALA A 136 0.05 17.28 8.99
CA ALA A 136 0.44 17.47 10.39
C ALA A 136 1.27 18.76 10.57
N LEU A 137 2.24 19.00 9.70
CA LEU A 137 3.08 20.19 9.75
C LEU A 137 2.27 21.46 9.51
N ASP A 138 1.37 21.48 8.54
CA ASP A 138 0.50 22.64 8.24
C ASP A 138 -0.43 22.94 9.40
N THR A 139 -0.96 21.90 10.06
CA THR A 139 -1.84 22.05 11.22
C THR A 139 -1.12 22.73 12.38
N ILE A 140 0.08 22.25 12.75
CA ILE A 140 0.82 22.85 13.87
C ILE A 140 1.30 24.28 13.55
N VAL A 141 1.68 24.56 12.32
CA VAL A 141 2.05 25.91 11.89
C VAL A 141 0.85 26.86 11.97
N GLY A 142 -0.33 26.42 11.53
CA GLY A 142 -1.57 27.19 11.63
C GLY A 142 -1.97 27.51 13.08
N GLU A 143 -1.78 26.59 14.00
CA GLU A 143 -2.09 26.78 15.41
C GLU A 143 -1.04 27.61 16.17
N ALA A 144 0.21 27.61 15.71
CA ALA A 144 1.34 28.21 16.45
C ALA A 144 1.22 29.71 16.71
N GLY A 145 0.49 30.41 15.84
CA GLY A 145 0.23 31.87 15.97
C GLY A 145 -0.66 32.23 17.17
N ALA A 146 -1.58 31.36 17.55
CA ALA A 146 -2.50 31.57 18.66
C ALA A 146 -2.04 30.88 19.95
N LYS A 147 -1.25 29.82 19.86
CA LYS A 147 -0.93 28.93 20.99
C LYS A 147 0.18 29.49 21.89
N ILE A 148 -0.15 29.65 23.17
CA ILE A 148 0.80 29.94 24.26
C ILE A 148 1.02 28.62 25.03
N ARG A 149 2.27 28.25 25.26
CA ARG A 149 2.61 27.01 25.98
C ARG A 149 3.40 27.31 27.26
N GLY A 150 2.91 26.78 28.37
CA GLY A 150 3.53 26.94 29.68
C GLY A 150 3.39 28.34 30.25
N THR A 151 4.28 28.70 31.15
CA THR A 151 4.32 30.01 31.84
C THR A 151 5.00 31.12 31.02
N GLN A 152 5.51 30.80 29.83
CA GLN A 152 6.19 31.80 28.98
C GLN A 152 5.15 32.62 28.19
N PRO A 153 5.28 33.94 28.19
CA PRO A 153 4.31 34.84 27.54
C PRO A 153 4.38 34.84 26.01
N SER A 154 5.42 34.21 25.43
CA SER A 154 5.63 34.19 23.98
C SER A 154 4.79 33.11 23.27
N ARG A 155 4.20 33.47 22.13
CA ARG A 155 3.50 32.54 21.26
C ARG A 155 4.46 31.46 20.75
N LEU A 156 3.94 30.27 20.47
CA LEU A 156 4.74 29.16 19.95
C LEU A 156 5.49 29.53 18.66
N ALA A 157 4.84 30.25 17.75
CA ALA A 157 5.41 30.69 16.48
C ALA A 157 6.67 31.59 16.61
N SER A 158 6.81 32.33 17.72
CA SER A 158 7.96 33.22 17.94
C SER A 158 9.17 32.54 18.58
N ARG A 159 9.08 31.28 18.92
CA ARG A 159 10.17 30.54 19.60
C ARG A 159 11.18 30.01 18.57
N PRO A 160 12.49 30.34 18.68
CA PRO A 160 13.50 29.89 17.73
C PRO A 160 13.58 28.37 17.58
N SER A 161 13.40 27.61 18.67
CA SER A 161 13.38 26.13 18.63
C SER A 161 12.20 25.56 17.84
N PHE A 162 11.04 26.23 17.87
CA PHE A 162 9.90 25.84 17.07
C PHE A 162 10.14 26.14 15.58
N GLN A 163 10.61 27.35 15.27
CA GLN A 163 10.91 27.75 13.90
C GLN A 163 11.96 26.82 13.25
N LYS A 164 13.01 26.49 14.00
CA LYS A 164 14.03 25.53 13.56
C LYS A 164 13.39 24.16 13.25
N SER A 165 12.61 23.62 14.18
CA SER A 165 11.98 22.32 14.02
C SER A 165 11.03 22.27 12.81
N VAL A 166 10.22 23.31 12.61
CA VAL A 166 9.33 23.44 11.43
C VAL A 166 10.15 23.45 10.14
N GLY A 167 11.23 24.23 10.10
CA GLY A 167 12.10 24.30 8.92
C GLY A 167 12.75 22.96 8.60
N GLU A 168 13.27 22.25 9.60
CA GLU A 168 13.84 20.91 9.44
C GLU A 168 12.79 19.90 8.94
N CYS A 169 11.59 19.89 9.50
CA CYS A 169 10.49 19.04 9.07
C CYS A 169 10.07 19.31 7.63
N ASP A 170 9.94 20.59 7.24
CA ASP A 170 9.59 20.96 5.87
C ASP A 170 10.64 20.50 4.86
N LEU A 171 11.92 20.74 5.16
CA LEU A 171 13.02 20.31 4.30
C LEU A 171 13.07 18.79 4.14
N ARG A 172 12.89 18.03 5.22
CA ARG A 172 12.87 16.56 5.18
C ARG A 172 11.73 16.02 4.33
N LEU A 173 10.51 16.56 4.46
CA LEU A 173 9.37 16.17 3.63
C LEU A 173 9.61 16.48 2.15
N ARG A 174 10.17 17.67 1.86
CA ARG A 174 10.48 18.07 0.49
C ARG A 174 11.56 17.20 -0.13
N ALA A 175 12.61 16.86 0.61
CA ALA A 175 13.68 16.00 0.14
C ALA A 175 13.18 14.59 -0.15
N ALA A 176 12.40 14.00 0.77
CA ALA A 176 11.80 12.69 0.57
C ALA A 176 10.87 12.66 -0.65
N ARG A 177 10.04 13.69 -0.81
CA ARG A 177 9.16 13.84 -1.98
C ARG A 177 9.95 13.96 -3.28
N ALA A 178 11.01 14.75 -3.30
CA ALA A 178 11.85 14.93 -4.48
C ALA A 178 12.49 13.62 -4.94
N LEU A 179 13.01 12.82 -4.01
CA LEU A 179 13.58 11.51 -4.27
C LEU A 179 12.54 10.54 -4.87
N VAL A 180 11.35 10.44 -4.25
CA VAL A 180 10.27 9.58 -4.75
C VAL A 180 9.87 9.98 -6.17
N ILE A 181 9.70 11.28 -6.43
CA ILE A 181 9.31 11.79 -7.76
C ILE A 181 10.42 11.53 -8.79
N GLN A 182 11.68 11.69 -8.43
CA GLN A 182 12.80 11.45 -9.33
C GLN A 182 12.82 9.98 -9.81
N LEU A 183 12.76 9.03 -8.88
CA LEU A 183 12.77 7.61 -9.21
C LEU A 183 11.52 7.18 -10.01
N LEU A 184 10.37 7.75 -9.66
CA LEU A 184 9.14 7.49 -10.41
C LEU A 184 9.21 8.02 -11.85
N LYS A 185 9.80 9.21 -12.07
CA LYS A 185 10.02 9.76 -13.41
C LYS A 185 10.93 8.87 -14.24
N GLU A 186 12.02 8.40 -13.65
CA GLU A 186 12.95 7.48 -14.32
C GLU A 186 12.24 6.19 -14.74
N ALA A 187 11.49 5.58 -13.82
CA ALA A 187 10.71 4.38 -14.13
C ALA A 187 9.63 4.65 -15.20
N TRP A 188 9.00 5.81 -15.15
CA TRP A 188 8.00 6.23 -16.13
C TRP A 188 8.59 6.42 -17.53
N GLU A 189 9.77 7.02 -17.62
CA GLU A 189 10.50 7.18 -18.89
C GLU A 189 10.86 5.83 -19.50
N GLN A 190 11.39 4.89 -18.70
CA GLN A 190 11.64 3.53 -19.17
C GLN A 190 10.36 2.85 -19.67
N ALA A 191 9.27 2.94 -18.89
CA ALA A 191 7.99 2.35 -19.25
C ALA A 191 7.38 2.93 -20.53
N ASN A 192 7.56 4.24 -20.78
CA ASN A 192 7.14 4.87 -22.05
C ASN A 192 7.92 4.35 -23.27
N HIS A 193 9.15 3.94 -23.09
CA HIS A 193 9.96 3.30 -24.14
C HIS A 193 9.73 1.78 -24.24
N GLY A 194 8.71 1.25 -23.56
CA GLY A 194 8.38 -0.18 -23.56
C GLY A 194 9.26 -1.04 -22.66
N ILE A 195 10.12 -0.42 -21.84
CA ILE A 195 11.06 -1.11 -20.93
C ILE A 195 10.40 -1.26 -19.55
N ILE A 196 10.43 -2.47 -19.00
CA ILE A 196 10.06 -2.72 -17.61
C ILE A 196 11.26 -2.36 -16.74
N PRO A 197 11.13 -1.46 -15.73
CA PRO A 197 12.22 -1.10 -14.84
C PRO A 197 12.87 -2.33 -14.19
N GLY A 198 14.20 -2.39 -14.26
CA GLY A 198 14.96 -3.51 -13.74
C GLY A 198 14.94 -3.62 -12.21
N PRO A 199 15.46 -4.72 -11.65
CA PRO A 199 15.40 -5.01 -10.20
C PRO A 199 16.02 -3.91 -9.33
N GLN A 200 17.08 -3.25 -9.80
CA GLN A 200 17.73 -2.15 -9.08
C GLN A 200 16.75 -0.99 -8.90
N LEU A 201 16.19 -0.45 -9.98
CA LEU A 201 15.25 0.67 -9.92
C LEU A 201 14.00 0.31 -9.13
N GLN A 202 13.49 -0.93 -9.26
CA GLN A 202 12.39 -1.44 -8.44
C GLN A 202 12.74 -1.43 -6.94
N GLY A 203 13.96 -1.81 -6.58
CA GLY A 203 14.46 -1.77 -5.21
C GLY A 203 14.57 -0.34 -4.67
N GLU A 204 15.08 0.59 -5.48
CA GLU A 204 15.22 2.02 -5.14
C GLU A 204 13.85 2.68 -4.96
N MET A 205 12.89 2.41 -5.83
CA MET A 205 11.51 2.90 -5.69
C MET A 205 10.88 2.42 -4.37
N ARG A 206 11.03 1.14 -4.04
CA ARG A 206 10.52 0.57 -2.78
C ARG A 206 11.22 1.18 -1.56
N SER A 207 12.53 1.32 -1.60
CA SER A 207 13.33 1.89 -0.50
C SER A 207 12.99 3.35 -0.26
N SER A 208 12.80 4.13 -1.34
CA SER A 208 12.38 5.54 -1.25
C SER A 208 10.99 5.70 -0.64
N ALA A 209 10.06 4.79 -0.91
CA ALA A 209 8.74 4.81 -0.28
C ALA A 209 8.81 4.52 1.22
N THR A 210 9.66 3.56 1.63
CA THR A 210 9.92 3.28 3.05
C THR A 210 10.54 4.48 3.74
N PHE A 211 11.55 5.10 3.11
CA PHE A 211 12.18 6.32 3.61
C PHE A 211 11.18 7.47 3.76
N ALA A 212 10.35 7.72 2.74
CA ALA A 212 9.33 8.76 2.80
C ALA A 212 8.30 8.53 3.93
N THR A 213 7.95 7.27 4.18
CA THR A 213 7.05 6.90 5.29
C THR A 213 7.70 7.17 6.64
N SER A 214 8.99 6.83 6.81
CA SER A 214 9.73 7.11 8.04
C SER A 214 9.86 8.61 8.30
N VAL A 215 10.19 9.39 7.27
CA VAL A 215 10.25 10.86 7.37
C VAL A 215 8.89 11.45 7.77
N ALA A 216 7.82 10.98 7.14
CA ALA A 216 6.47 11.46 7.46
C ALA A 216 6.06 11.13 8.91
N LEU A 217 6.39 9.92 9.39
CA LEU A 217 6.16 9.52 10.78
C LEU A 217 6.89 10.45 11.76
N ASP A 218 8.19 10.71 11.53
CA ASP A 218 8.97 11.60 12.38
C ASP A 218 8.36 13.01 12.43
N VAL A 219 7.90 13.53 11.29
CA VAL A 219 7.25 14.85 11.22
C VAL A 219 5.93 14.86 12.00
N VAL A 220 5.12 13.80 11.90
CA VAL A 220 3.88 13.67 12.68
C VAL A 220 4.18 13.63 14.17
N LEU A 221 5.16 12.84 14.60
CA LEU A 221 5.57 12.75 16.02
C LEU A 221 6.09 14.10 16.54
N GLU A 222 6.89 14.81 15.76
CA GLU A 222 7.38 16.16 16.13
C GLU A 222 6.22 17.15 16.24
N ALA A 223 5.25 17.13 15.30
CA ALA A 223 4.05 17.96 15.37
C ALA A 223 3.23 17.68 16.65
N VAL A 224 2.98 16.39 16.97
CA VAL A 224 2.27 15.98 18.19
C VAL A 224 3.01 16.43 19.45
N PHE A 225 4.34 16.22 19.48
CA PHE A 225 5.16 16.67 20.62
C PHE A 225 5.08 18.18 20.83
N ARG A 226 5.10 18.98 19.76
CA ARG A 226 5.00 20.44 19.83
C ARG A 226 3.60 20.93 20.18
N THR A 227 2.55 20.19 19.85
CA THR A 227 1.18 20.57 20.27
C THR A 227 0.92 20.33 21.75
N GLY A 228 1.66 19.42 22.37
CA GLY A 228 1.45 19.03 23.76
C GLY A 228 0.18 18.18 23.96
N ILE A 229 -0.34 17.56 22.93
CA ILE A 229 -1.36 16.54 23.02
C ILE A 229 -0.66 15.29 23.61
N ARG A 230 -1.11 14.87 24.79
CA ARG A 230 -0.71 13.62 25.45
C ARG A 230 -1.79 12.57 25.24
#